data_36e03d62b57a41cd54a7eb278f108361
#
_entry.id   36e03d62b57a41cd54a7eb278f108361
#
_cell.length_a   1.000
_cell.length_b   1.000
_cell.length_c   1.000
_cell.angle_alpha   90.00
_cell.angle_beta   90.00
_cell.angle_gamma   90.00
#
_symmetry.space_group_name_H-M   'P 1'
#
loop_
_entity.id
_entity.type
_entity.pdbx_description
1 polymer ?
#
loop_
_entity_poly.entity_id
_entity_poly.type
_entity_poly.pdbx_seq_one_letter_code
_entity_poly.pdbx_strand_id
1 'polypeptide(L)'
;MSKYGVKKNIAIIVSAIAVTLLIGVASSAFLNYIQVASASTTTSTTSSPSSANPIQLSAKEENETYRWADANAGTINPPLTVKAGATNTIDVKNPTDTEHNLIIESNGKEVASSGDIKPASSGSAKFSPQTGATYSYHCEYHPTTMKGTIQVG
;
A
#
# COMPACT_ATOMS: atom_id res chain seq x y z
N MET A 1 23.43 -25.86 -35.91
CA MET A 1 22.13 -26.46 -36.23
C MET A 1 21.29 -26.43 -34.98
N SER A 2 20.17 -25.83 -34.83
CA SER A 2 19.10 -25.35 -35.66
C SER A 2 18.39 -24.21 -34.92
N LYS A 3 18.04 -23.15 -35.64
CA LYS A 3 17.22 -22.02 -35.24
C LYS A 3 15.75 -22.43 -35.17
N TYR A 4 14.98 -21.96 -34.18
CA TYR A 4 13.56 -21.73 -34.38
C TYR A 4 13.10 -20.49 -33.58
N GLY A 5 12.87 -19.44 -34.35
CA GLY A 5 12.16 -18.25 -33.86
C GLY A 5 10.65 -18.47 -34.04
N VAL A 6 9.88 -18.11 -33.03
CA VAL A 6 8.41 -18.04 -33.10
C VAL A 6 7.98 -16.60 -33.10
N LYS A 7 7.56 -16.11 -34.26
CA LYS A 7 6.87 -14.82 -34.40
C LYS A 7 5.41 -14.98 -33.94
N LYS A 8 4.96 -14.21 -32.97
CA LYS A 8 3.55 -14.10 -32.61
C LYS A 8 2.94 -12.88 -33.31
N ASN A 9 2.04 -13.19 -34.24
CA ASN A 9 1.24 -12.21 -34.96
C ASN A 9 0.16 -11.63 -34.07
N ILE A 10 0.13 -10.30 -33.99
CA ILE A 10 -0.96 -9.55 -33.32
C ILE A 10 -1.99 -9.25 -34.38
N ALA A 11 -3.19 -9.82 -34.29
CA ALA A 11 -4.35 -9.49 -35.12
C ALA A 11 -5.11 -8.32 -34.46
N ILE A 12 -5.15 -7.19 -35.17
CA ILE A 12 -5.96 -6.04 -34.82
C ILE A 12 -7.31 -6.24 -35.49
N ILE A 13 -8.38 -6.35 -34.68
CA ILE A 13 -9.74 -6.35 -35.16
C ILE A 13 -10.29 -4.93 -35.01
N VAL A 14 -10.49 -4.26 -36.15
CA VAL A 14 -11.19 -2.98 -36.24
C VAL A 14 -12.65 -3.30 -36.58
N SER A 15 -13.56 -2.98 -35.68
CA SER A 15 -15.00 -3.11 -35.88
C SER A 15 -15.62 -1.74 -36.14
N ALA A 16 -16.00 -1.49 -37.39
CA ALA A 16 -16.76 -0.32 -37.80
C ALA A 16 -18.23 -0.54 -37.51
N ILE A 17 -18.88 0.38 -36.81
CA ILE A 17 -20.33 0.43 -36.65
C ILE A 17 -20.87 1.63 -37.41
N ALA A 18 -21.74 1.31 -38.36
CA ALA A 18 -22.39 2.24 -39.26
C ALA A 18 -23.49 3.09 -38.55
N VAL A 19 -23.50 4.34 -38.92
CA VAL A 19 -24.54 5.33 -38.59
C VAL A 19 -25.75 5.13 -39.51
N THR A 20 -26.93 4.97 -38.94
CA THR A 20 -28.19 5.12 -39.66
C THR A 20 -28.97 6.32 -39.11
N LEU A 21 -29.13 7.29 -39.99
CA LEU A 21 -29.92 8.48 -39.82
C LEU A 21 -31.41 8.13 -40.17
N LEU A 22 -32.37 8.46 -39.30
CA LEU A 22 -33.77 8.52 -39.68
C LEU A 22 -34.43 9.77 -39.10
N ILE A 23 -34.85 10.62 -39.98
CA ILE A 23 -35.59 11.85 -39.77
C ILE A 23 -37.07 11.52 -39.55
N GLY A 24 -37.67 12.06 -38.52
CA GLY A 24 -39.11 11.99 -38.31
C GLY A 24 -39.58 13.19 -37.51
N VAL A 25 -40.25 14.11 -38.23
CA VAL A 25 -40.92 15.28 -37.69
C VAL A 25 -42.30 14.90 -37.15
N ALA A 26 -42.67 15.32 -35.95
CA ALA A 26 -44.03 15.64 -35.57
C ALA A 26 -44.09 16.49 -34.32
N SER A 27 -44.72 17.62 -34.48
CA SER A 27 -45.11 18.62 -33.49
C SER A 27 -46.04 18.05 -32.42
N SER A 28 -45.87 18.45 -31.17
CA SER A 28 -46.99 18.76 -30.25
C SER A 28 -46.45 19.41 -28.98
N ALA A 29 -46.83 20.65 -28.76
CA ALA A 29 -46.60 21.41 -27.56
C ALA A 29 -47.34 20.78 -26.36
N PHE A 30 -46.60 20.43 -25.34
CA PHE A 30 -47.10 20.30 -23.97
C PHE A 30 -46.12 20.99 -23.04
N LEU A 31 -46.53 22.18 -22.57
CA LEU A 31 -45.92 22.83 -21.41
C LEU A 31 -46.17 21.92 -20.18
N ASN A 32 -45.23 21.12 -19.81
CA ASN A 32 -45.17 20.54 -18.50
C ASN A 32 -44.10 21.28 -17.69
N TYR A 33 -44.60 22.00 -16.72
CA TYR A 33 -43.92 22.64 -15.64
C TYR A 33 -43.09 21.55 -14.89
N ILE A 34 -41.83 21.41 -15.25
CA ILE A 34 -40.95 20.53 -14.49
C ILE A 34 -40.40 21.35 -13.35
N GLN A 35 -40.98 21.13 -12.19
CA GLN A 35 -40.45 21.54 -10.92
C GLN A 35 -39.12 20.85 -10.73
N VAL A 36 -38.02 21.61 -10.88
CA VAL A 36 -36.67 21.13 -10.58
C VAL A 36 -36.56 20.99 -9.07
N ALA A 37 -36.85 19.79 -8.57
CA ALA A 37 -36.48 19.43 -7.23
C ALA A 37 -34.92 19.46 -7.22
N SER A 38 -34.34 20.50 -6.62
CA SER A 38 -32.93 20.55 -6.34
C SER A 38 -32.61 19.41 -5.38
N ALA A 39 -32.23 18.26 -5.93
CA ALA A 39 -31.64 17.21 -5.15
C ALA A 39 -30.28 17.74 -4.67
N SER A 40 -30.24 18.18 -3.42
CA SER A 40 -28.98 18.44 -2.72
C SER A 40 -28.20 17.13 -2.66
N THR A 41 -27.29 16.95 -3.60
CA THR A 41 -26.32 15.87 -3.55
C THR A 41 -25.42 16.17 -2.35
N THR A 42 -25.75 15.59 -1.22
CA THR A 42 -24.84 15.50 -0.08
C THR A 42 -23.66 14.64 -0.54
N THR A 43 -22.62 15.27 -1.05
CA THR A 43 -21.33 14.64 -1.27
C THR A 43 -20.83 14.24 0.10
N SER A 44 -21.03 12.97 0.45
CA SER A 44 -20.38 12.36 1.59
C SER A 44 -18.89 12.38 1.27
N THR A 45 -18.19 13.40 1.74
CA THR A 45 -16.74 13.41 1.80
C THR A 45 -16.37 12.31 2.77
N THR A 46 -16.17 11.09 2.24
CA THR A 46 -15.46 10.05 2.97
C THR A 46 -14.07 10.58 3.17
N SER A 47 -13.82 11.19 4.33
CA SER A 47 -12.46 11.53 4.76
C SER A 47 -11.70 10.22 4.82
N SER A 48 -10.83 9.98 3.83
CA SER A 48 -9.82 8.92 3.94
C SER A 48 -9.13 9.09 5.28
N PRO A 49 -8.94 8.02 6.07
CA PRO A 49 -8.23 8.12 7.32
C PRO A 49 -6.87 8.76 7.04
N SER A 50 -6.57 9.84 7.76
CA SER A 50 -5.32 10.57 7.62
C SER A 50 -4.16 9.60 7.81
N SER A 51 -3.38 9.38 6.77
CA SER A 51 -2.15 8.58 6.88
C SER A 51 -1.20 9.33 7.83
N ALA A 52 -0.73 8.64 8.85
CA ALA A 52 0.37 9.16 9.67
C ALA A 52 1.64 9.28 8.81
N ASN A 53 2.55 10.19 9.16
CA ASN A 53 3.84 10.26 8.50
C ASN A 53 4.54 8.89 8.57
N PRO A 54 5.18 8.42 7.47
CA PRO A 54 5.87 7.15 7.48
C PRO A 54 6.95 7.09 8.55
N ILE A 55 6.98 5.98 9.28
CA ILE A 55 8.10 5.64 10.18
C ILE A 55 9.23 5.14 9.29
N GLN A 56 10.45 5.58 9.56
CA GLN A 56 11.63 5.25 8.75
C GLN A 56 12.56 4.32 9.53
N LEU A 57 12.73 3.09 9.07
CA LEU A 57 13.71 2.14 9.59
C LEU A 57 14.81 1.87 8.57
N SER A 58 15.96 1.45 9.06
CA SER A 58 17.06 0.95 8.26
C SER A 58 17.63 -0.33 8.88
N ALA A 59 17.95 -1.30 8.05
CA ALA A 59 18.77 -2.41 8.49
C ALA A 59 20.19 -1.87 8.79
N LYS A 60 20.80 -2.38 9.85
CA LYS A 60 22.16 -2.01 10.27
C LYS A 60 22.92 -3.25 10.70
N GLU A 61 24.15 -3.35 10.26
CA GLU A 61 25.08 -4.35 10.73
C GLU A 61 26.07 -3.73 11.72
N GLU A 62 26.22 -4.36 12.88
CA GLU A 62 27.21 -4.02 13.88
C GLU A 62 27.84 -5.30 14.45
N ASN A 63 29.14 -5.48 14.31
CA ASN A 63 29.86 -6.65 14.81
C ASN A 63 29.21 -7.97 14.34
N GLU A 64 29.00 -8.12 13.05
CA GLU A 64 28.40 -9.31 12.42
C GLU A 64 26.96 -9.60 12.91
N THR A 65 26.29 -8.59 13.48
CA THR A 65 24.93 -8.71 13.98
C THR A 65 24.03 -7.70 13.30
N TYR A 66 22.97 -8.18 12.66
CA TYR A 66 21.96 -7.32 12.03
C TYR A 66 20.92 -6.85 13.05
N ARG A 67 20.52 -5.59 12.94
CA ARG A 67 19.52 -4.93 13.79
C ARG A 67 18.70 -3.94 12.97
N TRP A 68 17.52 -3.64 13.46
CA TRP A 68 16.79 -2.47 12.97
C TRP A 68 17.34 -1.21 13.65
N ALA A 69 17.37 -0.12 12.91
CA ALA A 69 17.71 1.20 13.43
C ALA A 69 16.66 2.21 12.96
N ASP A 70 16.33 3.18 13.82
CA ASP A 70 15.62 4.38 13.37
C ASP A 70 16.51 5.11 12.35
N ALA A 71 15.98 5.39 11.16
CA ALA A 71 16.77 5.95 10.07
C ALA A 71 17.23 7.40 10.33
N ASN A 72 16.59 8.11 11.25
CA ASN A 72 16.90 9.50 11.59
C ASN A 72 17.72 9.60 12.90
N ALA A 73 17.28 8.89 13.94
CA ALA A 73 17.90 8.94 15.26
C ALA A 73 18.99 7.89 15.48
N GLY A 74 19.06 6.84 14.66
CA GLY A 74 20.01 5.74 14.80
C GLY A 74 19.74 4.81 15.98
N THR A 75 18.61 4.99 16.69
CA THR A 75 18.24 4.13 17.83
C THR A 75 18.06 2.69 17.36
N ILE A 76 18.71 1.75 18.03
CA ILE A 76 18.65 0.33 17.68
C ILE A 76 17.39 -0.31 18.21
N ASN A 77 16.70 -1.08 17.34
CA ASN A 77 15.45 -1.77 17.64
C ASN A 77 14.42 -0.88 18.36
N PRO A 78 14.11 0.32 17.80
CA PRO A 78 13.33 1.32 18.51
C PRO A 78 11.92 0.82 18.81
N PRO A 79 11.31 1.19 19.93
CA PRO A 79 9.85 1.09 20.06
C PRO A 79 9.21 2.05 19.05
N LEU A 80 8.28 1.55 18.23
CA LEU A 80 7.57 2.37 17.25
C LEU A 80 6.25 2.84 17.85
N THR A 81 5.82 4.06 17.49
CA THR A 81 4.50 4.59 17.87
C THR A 81 3.65 4.75 16.61
N VAL A 82 2.45 4.19 16.64
CA VAL A 82 1.49 4.20 15.53
C VAL A 82 0.13 4.72 16.00
N LYS A 83 -0.65 5.25 15.05
CA LYS A 83 -1.98 5.81 15.34
C LYS A 83 -3.06 4.76 15.16
N ALA A 84 -3.91 4.55 16.20
CA ALA A 84 -5.07 3.67 16.13
C ALA A 84 -6.05 4.10 15.04
N GLY A 85 -6.63 3.14 14.33
CA GLY A 85 -7.67 3.36 13.32
C GLY A 85 -7.22 4.11 12.07
N ALA A 86 -5.94 4.47 11.96
CA ALA A 86 -5.33 5.07 10.77
C ALA A 86 -4.45 4.05 10.05
N THR A 87 -4.25 4.23 8.75
CA THR A 87 -3.22 3.48 8.02
C THR A 87 -1.85 4.07 8.37
N ASN A 88 -1.02 3.24 9.01
CA ASN A 88 0.37 3.57 9.30
C ASN A 88 1.28 2.89 8.28
N THR A 89 2.35 3.57 7.88
CA THR A 89 3.36 3.07 6.96
C THR A 89 4.71 3.03 7.68
N ILE A 90 5.41 1.91 7.55
CA ILE A 90 6.79 1.76 7.99
C ILE A 90 7.63 1.49 6.75
N ASP A 91 8.42 2.47 6.37
CA ASP A 91 9.38 2.35 5.27
C ASP A 91 10.70 1.82 5.79
N VAL A 92 11.28 0.91 5.05
CA VAL A 92 12.50 0.19 5.44
C VAL A 92 13.55 0.32 4.36
N LYS A 93 14.76 0.68 4.74
CA LYS A 93 15.94 0.65 3.86
C LYS A 93 16.84 -0.51 4.25
N ASN A 94 17.41 -1.16 3.26
CA ASN A 94 18.40 -2.21 3.44
C ASN A 94 19.73 -1.80 2.80
N PRO A 95 20.61 -1.11 3.53
CA PRO A 95 21.96 -0.78 3.05
C PRO A 95 22.97 -1.91 3.26
N THR A 96 22.58 -3.06 3.85
CA THR A 96 23.43 -4.19 4.12
C THR A 96 23.57 -5.10 2.89
N ASP A 97 24.41 -6.09 2.98
CA ASP A 97 24.66 -7.09 1.93
C ASP A 97 23.77 -8.34 2.02
N THR A 98 22.93 -8.40 3.06
CA THR A 98 22.04 -9.53 3.36
C THR A 98 20.57 -9.14 3.12
N GLU A 99 19.74 -10.11 2.74
CA GLU A 99 18.29 -9.93 2.58
C GLU A 99 17.60 -9.82 3.96
N HIS A 100 16.63 -8.92 4.06
CA HIS A 100 15.81 -8.69 5.24
C HIS A 100 14.34 -8.57 4.86
N ASN A 101 13.44 -8.70 5.84
CA ASN A 101 12.06 -8.28 5.73
C ASN A 101 11.56 -7.69 7.04
N LEU A 102 10.50 -6.90 6.99
CA LEU A 102 9.82 -6.40 8.19
C LEU A 102 8.47 -7.09 8.30
N ILE A 103 8.33 -7.96 9.29
CA ILE A 103 7.07 -8.60 9.66
C ILE A 103 6.47 -7.85 10.85
N ILE A 104 5.19 -7.52 10.78
CA ILE A 104 4.42 -6.96 11.90
C ILE A 104 3.45 -8.04 12.37
N GLU A 105 3.46 -8.30 13.66
CA GLU A 105 2.63 -9.32 14.29
C GLU A 105 1.73 -8.75 15.38
N SER A 106 0.58 -9.39 15.55
CA SER A 106 -0.29 -9.24 16.73
C SER A 106 -0.68 -10.63 17.24
N ASN A 107 -0.44 -10.89 18.52
CA ASN A 107 -0.71 -12.20 19.16
C ASN A 107 -0.08 -13.39 18.40
N GLY A 108 1.15 -13.23 17.89
CA GLY A 108 1.87 -14.28 17.15
C GLY A 108 1.34 -14.55 15.74
N LYS A 109 0.49 -13.66 15.20
CA LYS A 109 -0.02 -13.72 13.83
C LYS A 109 0.47 -12.52 13.04
N GLU A 110 1.01 -12.77 11.86
CA GLU A 110 1.37 -11.71 10.91
C GLU A 110 0.13 -10.92 10.50
N VAL A 111 0.24 -9.60 10.57
CA VAL A 111 -0.80 -8.65 10.15
C VAL A 111 -0.34 -7.74 9.01
N ALA A 112 0.95 -7.60 8.79
CA ALA A 112 1.53 -6.90 7.66
C ALA A 112 3.00 -7.31 7.46
N SER A 113 3.48 -7.13 6.22
CA SER A 113 4.88 -7.38 5.85
C SER A 113 5.33 -6.36 4.80
N SER A 114 6.65 -6.10 4.78
CA SER A 114 7.29 -5.37 3.68
C SER A 114 7.55 -6.25 2.46
N GLY A 115 7.41 -7.58 2.59
CA GLY A 115 8.06 -8.54 1.71
C GLY A 115 9.59 -8.50 1.83
N ASP A 116 10.27 -9.33 1.05
CA ASP A 116 11.73 -9.42 1.08
C ASP A 116 12.39 -8.17 0.49
N ILE A 117 13.36 -7.65 1.22
CA ILE A 117 14.11 -6.44 0.88
C ILE A 117 15.54 -6.85 0.59
N LYS A 118 15.90 -6.90 -0.67
CA LYS A 118 17.24 -7.27 -1.14
C LYS A 118 18.28 -6.21 -0.74
N PRO A 119 19.59 -6.56 -0.74
CA PRO A 119 20.67 -5.59 -0.58
C PRO A 119 20.50 -4.34 -1.43
N ALA A 120 20.81 -3.18 -0.88
CA ALA A 120 20.73 -1.85 -1.49
C ALA A 120 19.32 -1.48 -2.00
N SER A 121 18.25 -2.11 -1.46
CA SER A 121 16.86 -1.81 -1.81
C SER A 121 16.03 -1.31 -0.62
N SER A 122 14.75 -1.06 -0.86
CA SER A 122 13.80 -0.59 0.16
C SER A 122 12.49 -1.33 0.03
N GLY A 123 11.75 -1.43 1.14
CA GLY A 123 10.43 -2.00 1.23
C GLY A 123 9.52 -1.15 2.11
N SER A 124 8.25 -1.53 2.22
CA SER A 124 7.28 -0.81 3.02
C SER A 124 6.21 -1.76 3.55
N ALA A 125 5.94 -1.70 4.85
CA ALA A 125 4.83 -2.38 5.48
C ALA A 125 3.72 -1.38 5.84
N LYS A 126 2.46 -1.74 5.56
CA LYS A 126 1.29 -0.90 5.86
C LYS A 126 0.27 -1.68 6.68
N PHE A 127 -0.22 -1.09 7.75
CA PHE A 127 -1.28 -1.69 8.56
C PHE A 127 -2.12 -0.65 9.30
N SER A 128 -3.29 -1.07 9.75
CA SER A 128 -4.21 -0.22 10.52
C SER A 128 -4.44 -0.86 11.90
N PRO A 129 -3.69 -0.43 12.93
CA PRO A 129 -3.76 -1.00 14.26
C PRO A 129 -5.08 -0.67 14.95
N GLN A 130 -5.53 -1.59 15.81
CA GLN A 130 -6.70 -1.42 16.66
C GLN A 130 -6.28 -0.94 18.05
N THR A 131 -7.09 -0.10 18.66
CA THR A 131 -6.89 0.36 20.04
C THR A 131 -6.86 -0.84 21.00
N GLY A 132 -5.90 -0.84 21.92
CA GLY A 132 -5.76 -1.89 22.94
C GLY A 132 -5.11 -3.19 22.46
N ALA A 133 -4.80 -3.33 21.17
CA ALA A 133 -4.06 -4.48 20.66
C ALA A 133 -2.55 -4.26 20.85
N THR A 134 -1.83 -5.37 21.05
CA THR A 134 -0.37 -5.40 21.16
C THR A 134 0.23 -5.82 19.84
N TYR A 135 1.24 -5.09 19.39
CA TYR A 135 1.97 -5.37 18.17
C TYR A 135 3.48 -5.44 18.43
N SER A 136 4.15 -6.27 17.64
CA SER A 136 5.60 -6.34 17.56
C SER A 136 6.05 -6.37 16.10
N TYR A 137 7.32 -6.14 15.88
CA TYR A 137 7.92 -6.29 14.57
C TYR A 137 9.24 -7.06 14.65
N HIS A 138 9.58 -7.77 13.59
CA HIS A 138 10.85 -8.49 13.47
C HIS A 138 11.23 -8.73 12.01
N CYS A 139 12.43 -9.24 11.79
CA CYS A 139 12.88 -9.83 10.54
C CYS A 139 12.87 -11.36 10.69
N GLU A 140 12.25 -12.10 9.77
CA GLU A 140 12.21 -13.57 9.86
C GLU A 140 13.59 -14.22 9.70
N TYR A 141 14.52 -13.57 8.96
CA TYR A 141 15.89 -14.05 8.81
C TYR A 141 16.74 -13.83 10.06
N HIS A 142 16.40 -12.83 10.91
CA HIS A 142 17.14 -12.45 12.11
C HIS A 142 16.22 -12.20 13.32
N PRO A 143 15.35 -13.16 13.70
CA PRO A 143 14.26 -12.93 14.65
C PRO A 143 14.72 -12.64 16.08
N THR A 144 15.96 -12.98 16.43
CA THR A 144 16.51 -12.73 17.76
C THR A 144 17.11 -11.35 17.92
N THR A 145 17.64 -10.76 16.85
CA THR A 145 18.40 -9.51 16.86
C THR A 145 17.71 -8.34 16.18
N MET A 146 16.87 -8.59 15.18
CA MET A 146 16.11 -7.57 14.46
C MET A 146 14.65 -7.61 14.88
N LYS A 147 14.31 -7.04 16.04
CA LYS A 147 12.93 -7.04 16.59
C LYS A 147 12.68 -5.85 17.50
N GLY A 148 11.41 -5.50 17.65
CA GLY A 148 10.98 -4.46 18.56
C GLY A 148 9.47 -4.49 18.81
N THR A 149 8.99 -3.50 19.55
CA THR A 149 7.58 -3.36 19.93
C THR A 149 6.92 -2.21 19.19
N ILE A 150 5.61 -2.27 19.04
CA ILE A 150 4.79 -1.19 18.47
C ILE A 150 3.76 -0.77 19.50
N GLN A 151 3.76 0.50 19.84
CA GLN A 151 2.80 1.15 20.74
C GLN A 151 1.70 1.81 19.90
N VAL A 152 0.45 1.62 20.29
CA VAL A 152 -0.72 2.19 19.62
C VAL A 152 -1.24 3.35 20.45
N GLY A 153 -1.21 4.56 19.87
CA GLY A 153 -1.66 5.79 20.49
C GLY A 153 -2.86 6.45 19.81
#